data_4f0de2a16547bd5aa42ed05912dd2bae
#
_entry.id   4f0de2a16547bd5aa42ed05912dd2bae
#
_cell.length_a   1.000
_cell.length_b   1.000
_cell.length_c   1.000
_cell.angle_alpha   90.00
_cell.angle_beta   90.00
_cell.angle_gamma   90.00
#
_symmetry.space_group_name_H-M   'P 1'
#
loop_
_entity.id
_entity.type
_entity.pdbx_description
1 polymer ?
#
loop_
_entity_poly.entity_id
_entity_poly.type
_entity_poly.pdbx_seq_one_letter_code
_entity_poly.pdbx_strand_id
1 'polypeptide(L)'
;MVVITVPFAALYETMKTIKPSLRTGQIVVNVTVPLETAIGGSAVRTVEVWDGSAAELASRLLPKDVKLVSAFNNVSAELLNNLSKDVECDVLVCGNDQDAKKTVLSLVKAIPGARGFDAGSVENSRTIEQITALLVSLNIRHGVKTGGLRITGMSPDS
;
A
#
# COMPACT_ATOMS: atom_id res chain seq x y z
N MET A 1 -11.78 -9.15 5.36
CA MET A 1 -10.79 -8.16 4.86
C MET A 1 -11.35 -7.46 3.64
N VAL A 2 -11.08 -6.16 3.49
CA VAL A 2 -11.38 -5.36 2.28
C VAL A 2 -10.07 -4.76 1.80
N VAL A 3 -9.79 -4.80 0.50
CA VAL A 3 -8.57 -4.23 -0.09
C VAL A 3 -8.98 -3.08 -1.00
N ILE A 4 -8.44 -1.89 -0.75
CA ILE A 4 -8.73 -0.66 -1.48
C ILE A 4 -7.64 -0.45 -2.52
N THR A 5 -7.98 -0.69 -3.79
CA THR A 5 -7.07 -0.61 -4.94
C THR A 5 -7.46 0.48 -5.94
N VAL A 6 -8.29 1.44 -5.52
CA VAL A 6 -8.74 2.53 -6.36
C VAL A 6 -7.67 3.60 -6.53
N PRO A 7 -7.70 4.41 -7.59
CA PRO A 7 -6.86 5.60 -7.71
C PRO A 7 -7.12 6.59 -6.56
N PHE A 8 -6.09 7.36 -6.17
CA PHE A 8 -6.18 8.31 -5.04
C PHE A 8 -7.36 9.29 -5.19
N ALA A 9 -7.63 9.78 -6.39
CA ALA A 9 -8.77 10.67 -6.64
C ALA A 9 -10.13 10.07 -6.23
N ALA A 10 -10.28 8.75 -6.26
CA ALA A 10 -11.50 8.05 -5.88
C ALA A 10 -11.51 7.57 -4.41
N LEU A 11 -10.38 7.69 -3.69
CA LEU A 11 -10.23 7.13 -2.33
C LEU A 11 -11.29 7.66 -1.38
N TYR A 12 -11.46 8.97 -1.29
CA TYR A 12 -12.38 9.62 -0.34
C TYR A 12 -13.83 9.13 -0.53
N GLU A 13 -14.33 9.17 -1.76
CA GLU A 13 -15.72 8.75 -2.04
C GLU A 13 -15.89 7.24 -1.89
N THR A 14 -14.89 6.44 -2.25
CA THR A 14 -14.90 4.99 -2.01
C THR A 14 -15.02 4.69 -0.52
N MET A 15 -14.18 5.33 0.31
CA MET A 15 -14.21 5.14 1.76
C MET A 15 -15.55 5.53 2.36
N LYS A 16 -16.16 6.64 1.93
CA LYS A 16 -17.51 7.04 2.36
C LYS A 16 -18.57 6.01 1.98
N THR A 17 -18.50 5.50 0.77
CA THR A 17 -19.46 4.53 0.23
C THR A 17 -19.41 3.20 0.99
N ILE A 18 -18.21 2.68 1.28
CA ILE A 18 -18.08 1.38 1.96
C ILE A 18 -18.27 1.46 3.46
N LYS A 19 -18.04 2.63 4.07
CA LYS A 19 -18.08 2.83 5.53
C LYS A 19 -19.28 2.21 6.23
N PRO A 20 -20.53 2.37 5.74
CA PRO A 20 -21.71 1.80 6.40
C PRO A 20 -21.75 0.26 6.38
N SER A 21 -21.01 -0.38 5.47
CA SER A 21 -20.97 -1.83 5.30
C SER A 21 -19.80 -2.49 6.05
N LEU A 22 -18.90 -1.69 6.62
CA LEU A 22 -17.77 -2.21 7.38
C LEU A 22 -18.21 -2.69 8.77
N ARG A 23 -17.58 -3.78 9.23
CA ARG A 23 -17.91 -4.44 10.50
C ARG A 23 -16.79 -4.24 11.51
N THR A 24 -17.13 -4.19 12.78
CA THR A 24 -16.18 -4.20 13.90
C THR A 24 -15.13 -5.30 13.75
N GLY A 25 -13.86 -4.96 13.94
CA GLY A 25 -12.72 -5.87 13.81
C GLY A 25 -12.30 -6.17 12.37
N GLN A 26 -13.00 -5.66 11.38
CA GLN A 26 -12.64 -5.86 9.96
C GLN A 26 -11.34 -5.15 9.63
N ILE A 27 -10.50 -5.80 8.81
CA ILE A 27 -9.26 -5.22 8.30
C ILE A 27 -9.55 -4.58 6.95
N VAL A 28 -9.12 -3.33 6.79
CA VAL A 28 -9.06 -2.61 5.52
C VAL A 28 -7.59 -2.43 5.14
N VAL A 29 -7.21 -2.94 3.99
CA VAL A 29 -5.85 -2.77 3.42
C VAL A 29 -5.90 -1.65 2.39
N ASN A 30 -5.15 -0.57 2.63
CA ASN A 30 -5.00 0.52 1.68
C ASN A 30 -3.76 0.31 0.81
N VAL A 31 -3.96 0.27 -0.51
CA VAL A 31 -2.89 0.16 -1.52
C VAL A 31 -2.67 1.48 -2.25
N THR A 32 -3.53 2.46 -2.00
CA THR A 32 -3.57 3.73 -2.72
C THR A 32 -2.32 4.59 -2.42
N VAL A 33 -1.79 5.22 -3.46
CA VAL A 33 -0.69 6.18 -3.39
C VAL A 33 -1.15 7.52 -3.97
N PRO A 34 -0.89 8.66 -3.33
CA PRO A 34 -1.35 9.98 -3.78
C PRO A 34 -0.45 10.54 -4.87
N LEU A 35 -0.36 9.86 -6.02
CA LEU A 35 0.41 10.36 -7.15
C LEU A 35 -0.24 11.61 -7.77
N GLU A 36 0.57 12.55 -8.28
CA GLU A 36 0.07 13.77 -8.94
C GLU A 36 -0.82 13.49 -10.16
N THR A 37 -0.81 12.28 -10.71
CA THR A 37 -1.75 11.89 -11.77
C THR A 37 -3.21 12.07 -11.37
N ALA A 38 -3.52 12.04 -10.06
CA ALA A 38 -4.86 12.32 -9.54
C ALA A 38 -5.36 13.75 -9.86
N ILE A 39 -4.44 14.68 -10.14
CA ILE A 39 -4.72 16.09 -10.46
C ILE A 39 -4.16 16.49 -11.84
N GLY A 40 -3.87 15.51 -12.71
CA GLY A 40 -3.33 15.75 -14.05
C GLY A 40 -1.82 16.01 -14.09
N GLY A 41 -1.11 15.78 -12.99
CA GLY A 41 0.34 15.92 -12.88
C GLY A 41 1.12 14.66 -13.23
N SER A 42 2.34 14.57 -12.72
CA SER A 42 3.30 13.51 -13.03
C SER A 42 3.16 12.30 -12.13
N ALA A 43 3.28 11.09 -12.68
CA ALA A 43 3.29 9.84 -11.92
C ALA A 43 4.56 9.65 -11.05
N VAL A 44 5.59 10.47 -11.23
CA VAL A 44 6.85 10.38 -10.48
C VAL A 44 6.88 11.28 -9.24
N ARG A 45 5.75 11.91 -8.91
CA ARG A 45 5.59 12.77 -7.74
C ARG A 45 4.30 12.44 -6.99
N THR A 46 4.29 12.74 -5.70
CA THR A 46 3.12 12.66 -4.85
C THR A 46 2.54 14.04 -4.60
N VAL A 47 1.22 14.15 -4.46
CA VAL A 47 0.57 15.36 -3.92
C VAL A 47 0.66 15.33 -2.39
N GLU A 48 0.68 16.51 -1.79
CA GLU A 48 0.55 16.64 -0.34
C GLU A 48 -0.86 16.25 0.09
N VAL A 49 -0.95 15.35 1.06
CA VAL A 49 -2.20 14.95 1.70
C VAL A 49 -2.27 15.63 3.07
N TRP A 50 -3.36 16.33 3.37
CA TRP A 50 -3.54 17.02 4.64
C TRP A 50 -3.34 16.09 5.86
N ASP A 51 -3.78 14.85 5.76
CA ASP A 51 -3.63 13.83 6.80
C ASP A 51 -2.19 13.28 6.89
N GLY A 52 -1.32 13.60 5.93
CA GLY A 52 0.06 13.14 5.83
C GLY A 52 0.29 12.08 4.75
N SER A 53 -0.65 11.15 4.56
CA SER A 53 -0.60 10.09 3.54
C SER A 53 -2.00 9.66 3.11
N ALA A 54 -2.10 8.93 2.01
CA ALA A 54 -3.36 8.30 1.60
C ALA A 54 -3.84 7.28 2.64
N ALA A 55 -2.92 6.56 3.28
CA ALA A 55 -3.26 5.61 4.34
C ALA A 55 -3.81 6.31 5.58
N GLU A 56 -3.25 7.44 6.00
CA GLU A 56 -3.75 8.22 7.15
C GLU A 56 -5.12 8.83 6.85
N LEU A 57 -5.33 9.36 5.63
CA LEU A 57 -6.65 9.81 5.16
C LEU A 57 -7.67 8.66 5.25
N ALA A 58 -7.33 7.47 4.73
CA ALA A 58 -8.21 6.31 4.80
C ALA A 58 -8.50 5.93 6.26
N SER A 59 -7.49 5.93 7.13
CA SER A 59 -7.64 5.64 8.57
C SER A 59 -8.62 6.59 9.25
N ARG A 60 -8.53 7.89 8.98
CA ARG A 60 -9.44 8.90 9.54
C ARG A 60 -10.89 8.70 9.10
N LEU A 61 -11.11 8.17 7.91
CA LEU A 61 -12.46 7.95 7.37
C LEU A 61 -13.13 6.67 7.88
N LEU A 62 -12.36 5.72 8.43
CA LEU A 62 -12.86 4.44 8.94
C LEU A 62 -13.65 4.61 10.25
N PRO A 63 -14.59 3.69 10.55
CA PRO A 63 -15.10 3.50 11.90
C PRO A 63 -13.98 3.14 12.87
N LYS A 64 -14.09 3.54 14.15
CA LYS A 64 -13.06 3.33 15.18
C LYS A 64 -12.64 1.87 15.38
N ASP A 65 -13.57 0.94 15.19
CA ASP A 65 -13.36 -0.49 15.41
C ASP A 65 -12.90 -1.25 14.16
N VAL A 66 -12.63 -0.55 13.07
CA VAL A 66 -12.08 -1.11 11.82
C VAL A 66 -10.59 -0.83 11.79
N LYS A 67 -9.80 -1.84 11.43
CA LYS A 67 -8.34 -1.79 11.47
C LYS A 67 -7.80 -1.42 10.09
N LEU A 68 -7.00 -0.36 10.00
CA LEU A 68 -6.28 -0.03 8.76
C LEU A 68 -4.90 -0.66 8.75
N VAL A 69 -4.55 -1.21 7.60
CA VAL A 69 -3.19 -1.59 7.24
C VAL A 69 -2.86 -1.00 5.87
N SER A 70 -1.72 -0.36 5.73
CA SER A 70 -1.16 0.07 4.44
C SER A 70 -0.17 -0.97 3.97
N ALA A 71 -0.34 -1.50 2.76
CA ALA A 71 0.52 -2.52 2.19
C ALA A 71 0.37 -2.57 0.66
N PHE A 72 1.33 -3.20 -0.03
CA PHE A 72 1.36 -3.37 -1.49
C PHE A 72 1.49 -2.07 -2.30
N ASN A 73 1.64 -0.92 -1.68
CA ASN A 73 1.79 0.37 -2.35
C ASN A 73 2.98 0.40 -3.32
N ASN A 74 4.06 -0.30 -2.95
CA ASN A 74 5.32 -0.35 -3.68
C ASN A 74 5.44 -1.55 -4.65
N VAL A 75 4.38 -2.33 -4.83
CA VAL A 75 4.39 -3.52 -5.70
C VAL A 75 3.75 -3.19 -7.05
N SER A 76 4.42 -3.56 -8.14
CA SER A 76 3.87 -3.38 -9.48
C SER A 76 2.61 -4.26 -9.69
N ALA A 77 1.53 -3.65 -10.16
CA ALA A 77 0.32 -4.37 -10.57
C ALA A 77 0.59 -5.37 -11.70
N GLU A 78 1.56 -5.08 -12.59
CA GLU A 78 1.96 -5.97 -13.67
C GLU A 78 2.62 -7.24 -13.13
N LEU A 79 3.42 -7.14 -12.04
CA LEU A 79 3.97 -8.31 -11.36
C LEU A 79 2.87 -9.16 -10.72
N LEU A 80 1.93 -8.53 -10.01
CA LEU A 80 0.84 -9.26 -9.35
C LEU A 80 -0.11 -9.93 -10.34
N ASN A 81 -0.27 -9.39 -11.53
CA ASN A 81 -1.12 -9.97 -12.58
C ASN A 81 -0.45 -11.12 -13.33
N ASN A 82 0.86 -11.26 -13.23
CA ASN A 82 1.59 -12.33 -13.91
C ASN A 82 1.78 -13.55 -12.99
N LEU A 83 0.78 -14.42 -12.95
CA LEU A 83 0.79 -15.61 -12.10
C LEU A 83 1.84 -16.66 -12.47
N SER A 84 2.55 -16.50 -13.58
CA SER A 84 3.61 -17.43 -14.01
C SER A 84 5.00 -17.07 -13.48
N LYS A 85 5.15 -15.95 -12.80
CA LYS A 85 6.41 -15.46 -12.26
C LYS A 85 6.30 -15.14 -10.77
N ASP A 86 7.39 -15.36 -10.06
CA ASP A 86 7.51 -14.93 -8.67
C ASP A 86 7.54 -13.40 -8.56
N VAL A 87 6.92 -12.88 -7.49
CA VAL A 87 6.94 -11.46 -7.16
C VAL A 87 8.22 -11.15 -6.37
N GLU A 88 9.31 -10.88 -7.08
CA GLU A 88 10.60 -10.56 -6.46
C GLU A 88 10.62 -9.15 -5.85
N CYS A 89 9.76 -8.91 -4.87
CA CYS A 89 9.60 -7.61 -4.22
C CYS A 89 9.37 -7.76 -2.72
N ASP A 90 9.85 -6.78 -1.95
CA ASP A 90 9.53 -6.66 -0.53
C ASP A 90 8.30 -5.77 -0.36
N VAL A 91 7.34 -6.25 0.40
CA VAL A 91 6.11 -5.54 0.74
C VAL A 91 6.26 -4.93 2.11
N LEU A 92 6.22 -3.61 2.18
CA LEU A 92 6.26 -2.87 3.43
C LEU A 92 4.84 -2.73 4.00
N VAL A 93 4.65 -3.18 5.24
CA VAL A 93 3.33 -3.24 5.89
C VAL A 93 3.30 -2.28 7.07
N CYS A 94 2.44 -1.27 7.02
CA CYS A 94 2.24 -0.28 8.07
C CYS A 94 0.84 -0.39 8.68
N GLY A 95 0.73 -0.11 9.97
CA GLY A 95 -0.55 -0.10 10.67
C GLY A 95 -0.37 -0.06 12.18
N ASN A 96 -1.40 0.38 12.89
CA ASN A 96 -1.32 0.55 14.34
C ASN A 96 -1.80 -0.69 15.13
N ASP A 97 -2.44 -1.64 14.44
CA ASP A 97 -2.91 -2.90 15.04
C ASP A 97 -1.99 -4.05 14.62
N GLN A 98 -1.32 -4.67 15.60
CA GLN A 98 -0.33 -5.71 15.35
C GLN A 98 -0.93 -6.98 14.75
N ASP A 99 -2.12 -7.38 15.16
CA ASP A 99 -2.73 -8.61 14.65
C ASP A 99 -3.27 -8.42 13.23
N ALA A 100 -3.75 -7.21 12.92
CA ALA A 100 -4.09 -6.85 11.55
C ALA A 100 -2.86 -6.87 10.63
N LYS A 101 -1.71 -6.32 11.08
CA LYS A 101 -0.44 -6.40 10.32
C LYS A 101 0.01 -7.83 10.11
N LYS A 102 0.00 -8.69 11.15
CA LYS A 102 0.33 -10.12 11.01
C LYS A 102 -0.55 -10.82 9.99
N THR A 103 -1.85 -10.51 9.98
CA THR A 103 -2.78 -11.08 8.99
C THR A 103 -2.38 -10.68 7.57
N VAL A 104 -1.99 -9.42 7.34
CA VAL A 104 -1.55 -8.95 6.02
C VAL A 104 -0.18 -9.52 5.65
N LEU A 105 0.76 -9.64 6.61
CA LEU A 105 2.05 -10.30 6.39
C LEU A 105 1.87 -11.76 5.97
N SER A 106 0.92 -12.48 6.59
CA SER A 106 0.58 -13.85 6.17
C SER A 106 0.03 -13.90 4.74
N LEU A 107 -0.73 -12.89 4.31
CA LEU A 107 -1.17 -12.76 2.92
C LEU A 107 0.01 -12.53 1.97
N VAL A 108 0.96 -11.65 2.34
CA VAL A 108 2.20 -11.43 1.56
C VAL A 108 2.99 -12.72 1.40
N LYS A 109 3.15 -13.48 2.49
CA LYS A 109 3.87 -14.77 2.50
C LYS A 109 3.24 -15.81 1.56
N ALA A 110 1.95 -15.74 1.29
CA ALA A 110 1.27 -16.63 0.35
C ALA A 110 1.57 -16.30 -1.13
N ILE A 111 2.19 -15.15 -1.41
CA ILE A 111 2.56 -14.73 -2.76
C ILE A 111 3.99 -15.21 -3.05
N PRO A 112 4.19 -16.10 -4.05
CA PRO A 112 5.54 -16.62 -4.37
C PRO A 112 6.54 -15.49 -4.65
N GLY A 113 7.71 -15.55 -4.00
CA GLY A 113 8.81 -14.59 -4.16
C GLY A 113 8.65 -13.27 -3.41
N ALA A 114 7.45 -12.92 -2.92
CA ALA A 114 7.23 -11.75 -2.09
C ALA A 114 7.74 -11.96 -0.66
N ARG A 115 8.29 -10.90 -0.05
CA ARG A 115 8.70 -10.91 1.36
C ARG A 115 8.03 -9.76 2.07
N GLY A 116 7.45 -10.00 3.26
CA GLY A 116 6.79 -8.97 4.07
C GLY A 116 7.70 -8.41 5.14
N PHE A 117 7.60 -7.12 5.40
CA PHE A 117 8.29 -6.43 6.50
C PHE A 117 7.31 -5.53 7.24
N ASP A 118 7.25 -5.68 8.55
CA ASP A 118 6.54 -4.74 9.41
C ASP A 118 7.30 -3.41 9.43
N ALA A 119 6.76 -2.42 8.74
CA ALA A 119 7.34 -1.08 8.62
C ALA A 119 6.80 -0.11 9.70
N GLY A 120 6.16 -0.62 10.74
CA GLY A 120 5.74 0.17 11.91
C GLY A 120 4.33 0.74 11.80
N SER A 121 4.15 1.93 12.35
CA SER A 121 2.84 2.60 12.42
C SER A 121 2.37 3.13 11.08
N VAL A 122 1.08 3.53 11.00
CA VAL A 122 0.47 4.04 9.77
C VAL A 122 1.18 5.29 9.23
N GLU A 123 1.78 6.11 10.09
CA GLU A 123 2.51 7.32 9.71
C GLU A 123 3.71 7.04 8.80
N ASN A 124 4.31 5.86 8.89
CA ASN A 124 5.41 5.46 8.01
C ASN A 124 4.96 5.26 6.55
N SER A 125 3.66 5.17 6.31
CA SER A 125 3.10 5.16 4.95
C SER A 125 3.50 6.40 4.15
N ARG A 126 3.72 7.55 4.80
CA ARG A 126 4.21 8.78 4.14
C ARG A 126 5.46 8.52 3.31
N THR A 127 6.45 7.87 3.94
CA THR A 127 7.71 7.53 3.27
C THR A 127 7.52 6.45 2.20
N ILE A 128 6.71 5.43 2.48
CA ILE A 128 6.49 4.31 1.56
C ILE A 128 5.77 4.78 0.29
N GLU A 129 4.79 5.66 0.42
CA GLU A 129 4.09 6.27 -0.72
C GLU A 129 5.04 7.11 -1.60
N GLN A 130 6.01 7.81 -0.99
CA GLN A 130 7.09 8.51 -1.74
C GLN A 130 8.05 7.54 -2.42
N ILE A 131 8.42 6.42 -1.78
CA ILE A 131 9.22 5.36 -2.42
C ILE A 131 8.51 4.84 -3.67
N THR A 132 7.21 4.72 -3.67
CA THR A 132 6.44 4.30 -4.85
C THR A 132 6.61 5.28 -6.01
N ALA A 133 6.53 6.59 -5.77
CA ALA A 133 6.79 7.59 -6.80
C ALA A 133 8.23 7.50 -7.36
N LEU A 134 9.21 7.23 -6.49
CA LEU A 134 10.60 6.99 -6.91
C LEU A 134 10.72 5.73 -7.77
N LEU A 135 10.07 4.62 -7.40
CA LEU A 135 10.06 3.38 -8.20
C LEU A 135 9.45 3.60 -9.58
N VAL A 136 8.36 4.38 -9.67
CA VAL A 136 7.77 4.78 -10.96
C VAL A 136 8.78 5.57 -11.80
N SER A 137 9.49 6.51 -11.19
CA SER A 137 10.55 7.28 -11.87
C SER A 137 11.66 6.38 -12.41
N LEU A 138 12.13 5.43 -11.59
CA LEU A 138 13.16 4.46 -11.99
C LEU A 138 12.66 3.57 -13.14
N ASN A 139 11.44 3.07 -13.05
CA ASN A 139 10.83 2.27 -14.10
C ASN A 139 10.79 3.00 -15.45
N ILE A 140 10.39 4.28 -15.45
CA ILE A 140 10.37 5.11 -16.66
C ILE A 140 11.78 5.29 -17.20
N ARG A 141 12.76 5.64 -16.35
CA ARG A 141 14.15 5.87 -16.77
C ARG A 141 14.80 4.64 -17.40
N HIS A 142 14.50 3.47 -16.88
CA HIS A 142 15.12 2.21 -17.30
C HIS A 142 14.26 1.41 -18.29
N GLY A 143 13.11 1.94 -18.73
CA GLY A 143 12.22 1.27 -19.67
C GLY A 143 11.63 -0.05 -19.17
N VAL A 144 11.46 -0.17 -17.84
CA VAL A 144 10.86 -1.34 -17.19
C VAL A 144 9.54 -0.96 -16.52
N LYS A 145 8.74 -1.95 -16.14
CA LYS A 145 7.45 -1.74 -15.47
C LYS A 145 7.33 -2.48 -14.14
N THR A 146 8.31 -3.30 -13.83
CA THR A 146 8.24 -4.27 -12.73
C THR A 146 9.33 -4.05 -11.68
N GLY A 147 10.02 -2.90 -11.71
CA GLY A 147 10.99 -2.54 -10.69
C GLY A 147 10.33 -2.47 -9.32
N GLY A 148 10.94 -3.10 -8.33
CA GLY A 148 10.47 -3.20 -6.97
C GLY A 148 11.57 -2.85 -5.96
N LEU A 149 11.27 -3.05 -4.68
CA LEU A 149 12.18 -2.83 -3.57
C LEU A 149 12.68 -4.17 -3.02
N ARG A 150 13.96 -4.24 -2.65
CA ARG A 150 14.53 -5.33 -1.84
C ARG A 150 15.32 -4.73 -0.68
N ILE A 151 15.02 -5.17 0.54
CA ILE A 151 15.74 -4.82 1.76
C ILE A 151 16.80 -5.88 2.02
N THR A 152 18.04 -5.45 2.22
CA THR A 152 19.16 -6.32 2.54
C THR A 152 19.51 -6.24 4.02
N GLY A 153 20.11 -7.30 4.58
CA GLY A 153 20.58 -7.32 5.96
C GLY A 153 19.49 -7.59 7.02
N MET A 154 18.24 -7.82 6.59
CA MET A 154 17.12 -8.15 7.48
C MET A 154 16.40 -9.40 6.98
N SER A 155 15.87 -10.19 7.92
CA SER A 155 14.94 -11.28 7.60
C SER A 155 13.51 -10.74 7.52
N PRO A 156 12.67 -11.25 6.60
CA PRO A 156 11.27 -10.86 6.53
C PRO A 156 10.51 -11.30 7.77
N ASP A 157 9.47 -10.55 8.10
CA ASP A 157 8.53 -10.90 9.16
C ASP A 157 7.62 -12.05 8.72
N SER A 158 7.24 -12.87 9.67
CA SER A 158 6.46 -14.10 9.45
C SER A 158 5.06 -14.01 10.03
#